data_e8d1a21e79f5425c1165fc25bffcd5c8
#
_entry.id   e8d1a21e79f5425c1165fc25bffcd5c8
#
_cell.length_a   1.000
_cell.length_b   1.000
_cell.length_c   1.000
_cell.angle_alpha   90.00
_cell.angle_beta   90.00
_cell.angle_gamma   90.00
#
_symmetry.space_group_name_H-M   'P 1'
#
loop_
_entity.id
_entity.type
_entity.pdbx_description
1 polymer ?
#
loop_
_entity_poly.entity_id
_entity_poly.type
_entity_poly.pdbx_seq_one_letter_code
_entity_poly.pdbx_strand_id
1 'polypeptide(L)'
;MKQKIYIGAVAIVMAGIFLLAGGKPVVAKAEKIKKVKIASAEKTVLINKKEKIQLKAKVKPASMKKKVRWKSSNKKVVTVSQKGVIRGKRYGKANIWLKAADGSGKKAKIKVQVGRKVTSVSFAVKKQELEVGQKANLKPIVLPGNATDKKVTYQSSNPSVVSVSSKGTVVAKGKGEAVITARSKDGTRKSGSYVIQSRVLTKSITINGGATTKRLEKGKSFGISASIQPANASNKSLRYTSSDPTVAVVSASGIVSGLEPGTAVIRVDAADGHSTANIKVEVFRMEISNQKLIAHRGFSSQAPENSIPAFEKALESGFYGIECDIWKTLDGEFMVSHDGDLNRMFGYDFQIATLTTEQIKKYFMINGSNVDAYDNLTMPTFEQYLGVMKKNKEVHPFVEIKEELNDADLRKIVKQVKDAGLLNETYFISVHQSNLLSLQRLDGVNTSQLQYVYGAEDFNKTTSVTSSVIDWCISNQIDLDTRQSLVTASDVYRLQTAGRQVNVWTVNTIEKAYDLVNKLHVDMITTEYMLNTEP
;
A
#
# COMPACT_ATOMS: atom_id res chain seq x y z
N MET A 1 -38.61 43.75 46.60
CA MET A 1 -39.71 43.44 47.56
C MET A 1 -39.03 43.02 48.85
N LYS A 2 -39.10 43.89 49.85
CA LYS A 2 -39.98 43.80 51.05
C LYS A 2 -39.60 42.54 51.85
N GLN A 3 -39.33 42.54 53.11
CA GLN A 3 -39.55 43.42 54.27
C GLN A 3 -38.84 42.73 55.44
N LYS A 4 -38.04 43.37 56.29
CA LYS A 4 -38.43 43.93 57.60
C LYS A 4 -39.14 42.88 58.46
N ILE A 5 -38.92 42.75 59.76
CA ILE A 5 -38.99 43.65 60.87
C ILE A 5 -38.66 42.87 62.17
N TYR A 6 -37.92 43.37 63.06
CA TYR A 6 -38.10 43.99 64.41
C TYR A 6 -38.22 43.06 65.59
N ILE A 7 -37.64 43.52 66.63
CA ILE A 7 -37.90 44.03 67.98
C ILE A 7 -37.68 42.95 69.05
N GLY A 8 -37.10 43.12 70.11
CA GLY A 8 -36.72 44.21 70.99
C GLY A 8 -36.75 43.76 72.44
N ALA A 9 -35.86 44.29 73.14
CA ALA A 9 -35.94 44.82 74.51
C ALA A 9 -36.79 44.05 75.56
N VAL A 10 -36.31 43.91 76.76
CA VAL A 10 -36.42 44.89 77.86
C VAL A 10 -35.71 44.30 79.09
N ALA A 11 -35.01 45.15 79.79
CA ALA A 11 -34.43 44.95 81.13
C ALA A 11 -35.49 44.89 82.23
N ILE A 12 -35.24 44.15 83.29
CA ILE A 12 -35.76 44.49 84.61
C ILE A 12 -34.61 44.14 85.68
N VAL A 13 -34.33 45.16 86.43
CA VAL A 13 -33.52 45.20 87.64
C VAL A 13 -34.37 44.63 88.82
N MET A 14 -33.76 43.78 89.62
CA MET A 14 -34.12 43.65 91.01
C MET A 14 -32.89 43.38 91.81
N ALA A 15 -32.65 44.31 92.74
CA ALA A 15 -31.72 44.27 93.82
C ALA A 15 -32.24 43.36 94.93
N GLY A 16 -31.39 42.52 95.42
CA GLY A 16 -31.58 41.70 96.63
C GLY A 16 -30.33 41.65 97.40
N ILE A 17 -30.29 42.41 98.44
CA ILE A 17 -29.23 42.37 99.46
C ILE A 17 -29.40 41.10 100.27
N PHE A 18 -28.31 40.36 100.49
CA PHE A 18 -28.09 39.58 101.71
C PHE A 18 -26.58 39.43 102.01
N LEU A 19 -26.36 39.61 103.29
CA LEU A 19 -25.08 39.80 104.03
C LEU A 19 -24.32 38.51 104.17
N LEU A 20 -22.99 38.69 104.19
CA LEU A 20 -21.94 38.06 105.06
C LEU A 20 -21.83 36.49 105.13
N ALA A 21 -20.79 35.98 104.50
CA ALA A 21 -19.94 35.00 105.14
C ALA A 21 -18.53 35.07 104.49
N GLY A 22 -17.51 35.21 105.37
CA GLY A 22 -16.12 35.41 105.00
C GLY A 22 -15.50 34.29 104.16
N GLY A 23 -15.31 34.57 102.91
CA GLY A 23 -14.56 33.77 101.98
C GLY A 23 -13.28 34.52 101.55
N LYS A 24 -12.15 34.01 101.79
CA LYS A 24 -10.85 34.55 101.31
C LYS A 24 -10.97 34.85 99.80
N PRO A 25 -10.38 35.96 99.27
CA PRO A 25 -10.47 36.27 97.82
C PRO A 25 -9.77 35.14 97.07
N VAL A 26 -10.55 34.43 96.26
CA VAL A 26 -10.03 33.51 95.23
C VAL A 26 -9.35 34.39 94.18
N VAL A 27 -8.02 34.52 94.35
CA VAL A 27 -7.18 35.12 93.32
C VAL A 27 -7.29 34.23 92.11
N ALA A 28 -8.12 34.62 91.10
CA ALA A 28 -8.21 33.93 89.86
C ALA A 28 -6.81 33.80 89.23
N LYS A 29 -6.35 32.59 89.18
CA LYS A 29 -4.99 32.27 88.66
C LYS A 29 -4.93 32.82 87.25
N ALA A 30 -4.15 33.84 86.98
CA ALA A 30 -4.07 34.52 85.70
C ALA A 30 -3.79 33.51 84.59
N GLU A 31 -4.63 33.48 83.61
CA GLU A 31 -4.49 32.56 82.49
C GLU A 31 -3.15 32.81 81.80
N LYS A 32 -2.36 31.72 81.63
CA LYS A 32 -1.03 31.79 81.03
C LYS A 32 -1.04 31.18 79.60
N ILE A 33 -0.17 31.67 78.71
CA ILE A 33 0.05 31.15 77.37
C ILE A 33 0.51 29.71 77.40
N LYS A 34 -0.28 28.80 76.82
CA LYS A 34 0.07 27.36 76.76
C LYS A 34 0.91 27.05 75.52
N LYS A 35 0.75 27.78 74.42
CA LYS A 35 1.49 27.53 73.16
C LYS A 35 1.58 28.80 72.30
N VAL A 36 2.79 29.00 71.68
CA VAL A 36 3.01 30.02 70.65
C VAL A 36 3.61 29.34 69.42
N LYS A 37 3.14 29.76 68.22
CA LYS A 37 3.71 29.38 66.91
C LYS A 37 3.76 30.59 66.01
N ILE A 38 4.71 30.65 65.11
CA ILE A 38 4.74 31.59 64.00
C ILE A 38 4.19 30.82 62.80
N ALA A 39 3.10 31.28 62.19
CA ALA A 39 2.53 30.65 61.02
C ALA A 39 3.38 31.01 59.79
N SER A 40 4.03 29.99 59.23
CA SER A 40 4.78 30.08 58.01
C SER A 40 4.75 28.69 57.33
N ALA A 41 4.61 28.65 56.03
CA ALA A 41 4.77 27.42 55.25
C ALA A 41 6.23 26.98 55.14
N GLU A 42 7.15 27.93 55.23
CA GLU A 42 8.57 27.70 55.03
C GLU A 42 9.35 27.75 56.35
N LYS A 43 10.37 26.88 56.47
CA LYS A 43 11.29 26.90 57.62
C LYS A 43 12.18 28.16 57.67
N THR A 44 12.43 28.76 56.51
CA THR A 44 13.17 30.02 56.36
C THR A 44 12.41 30.93 55.40
N VAL A 45 12.06 32.13 55.83
CA VAL A 45 11.41 33.15 55.02
C VAL A 45 12.46 33.97 54.28
N LEU A 46 12.47 33.93 52.94
CA LEU A 46 13.32 34.78 52.13
C LEU A 46 12.59 36.09 51.80
N ILE A 47 13.23 37.23 52.05
CA ILE A 47 12.74 38.56 51.70
C ILE A 47 13.81 39.36 50.99
N ASN A 48 13.37 40.27 50.08
CA ASN A 48 14.30 41.20 49.47
C ASN A 48 14.71 42.32 50.44
N LYS A 49 15.85 43.00 50.15
CA LYS A 49 16.19 44.24 50.84
C LYS A 49 15.04 45.25 50.66
N LYS A 50 14.67 45.95 51.74
CA LYS A 50 13.55 46.89 51.87
C LYS A 50 12.15 46.24 51.86
N GLU A 51 11.99 44.96 51.52
CA GLU A 51 10.70 44.25 51.52
C GLU A 51 10.12 44.12 52.94
N LYS A 52 8.81 44.24 53.07
CA LYS A 52 8.05 44.06 54.30
C LYS A 52 7.16 42.85 54.19
N ILE A 53 7.13 41.96 55.18
CA ILE A 53 6.24 40.81 55.24
C ILE A 53 5.61 40.73 56.64
N GLN A 54 4.32 40.43 56.69
CA GLN A 54 3.58 40.21 57.92
C GLN A 54 3.74 38.74 58.39
N LEU A 55 4.36 38.50 59.53
CA LEU A 55 4.34 37.22 60.21
C LEU A 55 3.10 37.10 61.09
N LYS A 56 2.40 35.99 61.00
CA LYS A 56 1.18 35.73 61.81
C LYS A 56 1.54 34.92 63.06
N ALA A 57 1.19 35.41 64.22
CA ALA A 57 1.27 34.69 65.49
C ALA A 57 0.08 33.78 65.68
N LYS A 58 0.27 32.53 66.07
CA LYS A 58 -0.76 31.63 66.63
C LYS A 58 -0.47 31.38 68.07
N VAL A 59 -1.36 31.80 68.98
CA VAL A 59 -1.26 31.72 70.42
C VAL A 59 -2.44 30.89 70.93
N LYS A 60 -2.19 30.08 72.00
CA LYS A 60 -3.24 29.35 72.73
C LYS A 60 -3.10 29.63 74.18
N PRO A 61 -4.12 30.05 74.93
CA PRO A 61 -5.47 30.41 74.39
C PRO A 61 -5.43 31.69 73.56
N ALA A 62 -6.44 31.87 72.65
CA ALA A 62 -6.49 32.98 71.67
C ALA A 62 -6.62 34.36 72.34
N SER A 63 -7.27 34.45 73.48
CA SER A 63 -7.41 35.62 74.38
C SER A 63 -6.10 36.29 74.72
N MET A 64 -5.04 35.48 74.82
CA MET A 64 -3.69 35.94 75.22
C MET A 64 -2.82 36.42 74.04
N LYS A 65 -3.38 36.55 72.84
CA LYS A 65 -2.66 36.95 71.61
C LYS A 65 -1.97 38.30 71.71
N LYS A 66 -2.49 39.27 72.52
CA LYS A 66 -1.88 40.57 72.74
C LYS A 66 -0.68 40.53 73.75
N LYS A 67 -0.50 39.43 74.52
CA LYS A 67 0.57 39.24 75.47
C LYS A 67 1.81 38.53 74.91
N VAL A 68 2.17 38.79 73.65
CA VAL A 68 3.40 38.27 73.01
C VAL A 68 4.24 39.44 72.49
N ARG A 69 5.57 39.22 72.46
CA ARG A 69 6.55 40.20 71.97
C ARG A 69 7.38 39.58 70.83
N TRP A 70 7.57 40.36 69.76
CA TRP A 70 8.45 40.01 68.64
C TRP A 70 9.85 40.57 68.87
N LYS A 71 10.93 39.78 68.60
CA LYS A 71 12.33 40.20 68.71
C LYS A 71 13.15 39.65 67.58
N SER A 72 13.96 40.48 66.95
CA SER A 72 14.96 40.08 65.99
C SER A 72 16.28 39.80 66.68
N SER A 73 16.98 38.69 66.29
CA SER A 73 18.33 38.38 66.76
C SER A 73 19.36 39.31 66.09
N ASN A 74 19.05 39.94 64.93
CA ASN A 74 19.96 40.89 64.32
C ASN A 74 19.13 42.01 63.60
N LYS A 75 18.95 43.12 64.30
CA LYS A 75 18.21 44.30 63.80
C LYS A 75 18.89 45.01 62.63
N LYS A 76 20.22 44.83 62.40
CA LYS A 76 20.97 45.35 61.28
C LYS A 76 20.58 44.62 59.99
N VAL A 77 20.17 43.32 60.09
CA VAL A 77 19.71 42.50 58.92
C VAL A 77 18.21 42.58 58.75
N VAL A 78 17.41 42.33 59.80
CA VAL A 78 15.94 42.34 59.78
C VAL A 78 15.40 43.02 61.04
N THR A 79 14.51 43.97 60.85
CA THR A 79 13.68 44.53 61.93
C THR A 79 12.35 43.82 62.03
N VAL A 80 11.73 43.76 63.17
CA VAL A 80 10.34 43.30 63.35
C VAL A 80 9.56 44.26 64.22
N SER A 81 8.35 44.62 63.90
CA SER A 81 7.42 45.44 64.64
C SER A 81 6.69 44.59 65.72
N GLN A 82 6.06 45.22 66.68
CA GLN A 82 5.20 44.53 67.66
C GLN A 82 3.95 43.89 67.01
N LYS A 83 3.56 44.36 65.84
CA LYS A 83 2.49 43.72 65.01
C LYS A 83 3.01 42.52 64.22
N GLY A 84 4.35 42.18 64.28
CA GLY A 84 4.94 41.05 63.55
C GLY A 84 5.32 41.36 62.10
N VAL A 85 5.35 42.65 61.67
CA VAL A 85 5.86 43.02 60.34
C VAL A 85 7.35 43.01 60.35
N ILE A 86 7.99 42.15 59.57
CA ILE A 86 9.43 42.12 59.34
C ILE A 86 9.79 43.03 58.15
N ARG A 87 11.00 43.65 58.23
CA ARG A 87 11.56 44.47 57.14
C ARG A 87 13.03 44.12 56.92
N GLY A 88 13.41 43.76 55.71
CA GLY A 88 14.80 43.54 55.31
C GLY A 88 15.63 44.83 55.25
N LYS A 89 16.75 44.88 55.93
CA LYS A 89 17.66 46.02 55.98
C LYS A 89 18.95 45.82 55.17
N ARG A 90 19.64 44.71 55.44
CA ARG A 90 20.89 44.33 54.77
C ARG A 90 20.86 42.83 54.46
N TYR A 91 21.59 42.40 53.42
CA TYR A 91 21.76 40.99 53.10
C TYR A 91 22.32 40.21 54.32
N GLY A 92 21.79 39.05 54.57
CA GLY A 92 22.20 38.23 55.70
C GLY A 92 21.05 37.42 56.31
N LYS A 93 21.29 36.81 57.46
CA LYS A 93 20.34 35.94 58.16
C LYS A 93 20.05 36.47 59.58
N ALA A 94 18.80 36.37 60.02
CA ALA A 94 18.39 36.66 61.39
C ALA A 94 17.28 35.67 61.82
N ASN A 95 17.21 35.40 63.14
CA ASN A 95 16.06 34.70 63.71
C ASN A 95 15.07 35.73 64.26
N ILE A 96 13.81 35.56 63.92
CA ILE A 96 12.70 36.32 64.49
C ILE A 96 12.04 35.41 65.53
N TRP A 97 12.02 35.95 66.76
CA TRP A 97 11.44 35.28 67.87
C TRP A 97 10.08 35.86 68.23
N LEU A 98 9.10 34.98 68.51
CA LEU A 98 7.85 35.31 69.18
C LEU A 98 7.94 34.75 70.60
N LYS A 99 7.91 35.64 71.58
CA LYS A 99 8.05 35.26 73.01
C LYS A 99 6.77 35.64 73.77
N ALA A 100 6.30 34.79 74.64
CA ALA A 100 5.27 35.12 75.62
C ALA A 100 5.74 36.18 76.55
N ALA A 101 4.91 37.14 76.97
CA ALA A 101 5.18 38.22 77.87
C ALA A 101 4.44 38.04 79.23
N ASP A 102 3.85 36.87 79.48
CA ASP A 102 3.06 36.49 80.62
C ASP A 102 3.87 35.65 81.68
N GLY A 103 5.16 35.54 81.47
CA GLY A 103 6.02 34.74 82.36
C GLY A 103 5.97 33.24 82.08
N SER A 104 5.21 32.73 81.11
CA SER A 104 5.11 31.31 80.78
C SER A 104 6.36 30.71 80.13
N GLY A 105 7.32 31.56 79.72
CA GLY A 105 8.53 31.14 79.01
C GLY A 105 8.34 30.59 77.60
N LYS A 106 7.13 30.53 77.10
CA LYS A 106 6.80 29.99 75.76
C LYS A 106 7.42 30.86 74.68
N LYS A 107 8.06 30.25 73.71
CA LYS A 107 8.75 30.92 72.60
C LYS A 107 8.66 30.13 71.31
N ALA A 108 8.62 30.84 70.15
CA ALA A 108 8.73 30.28 68.80
C ALA A 108 9.76 31.10 68.00
N LYS A 109 10.45 30.49 67.08
CA LYS A 109 11.39 31.20 66.20
C LYS A 109 11.16 30.81 64.73
N ILE A 110 11.45 31.74 63.81
CA ILE A 110 11.54 31.51 62.38
C ILE A 110 12.84 32.14 61.88
N LYS A 111 13.52 31.44 60.97
CA LYS A 111 14.68 32.01 60.27
C LYS A 111 14.20 32.95 59.18
N VAL A 112 14.83 34.11 59.04
CA VAL A 112 14.59 35.06 57.95
C VAL A 112 15.92 35.32 57.27
N GLN A 113 15.94 35.21 55.97
CA GLN A 113 17.08 35.56 55.13
C GLN A 113 16.72 36.77 54.30
N VAL A 114 17.51 37.82 54.34
CA VAL A 114 17.44 38.92 53.40
C VAL A 114 18.36 38.60 52.24
N GLY A 115 17.80 38.45 51.06
CA GLY A 115 18.52 38.02 49.89
C GLY A 115 17.90 38.62 48.60
N ARG A 116 18.20 38.01 47.48
CA ARG A 116 17.59 38.30 46.19
C ARG A 116 16.66 37.17 45.81
N LYS A 117 15.37 37.47 45.63
CA LYS A 117 14.37 36.50 45.19
C LYS A 117 14.48 36.26 43.69
N VAL A 118 13.99 35.09 43.25
CA VAL A 118 13.86 34.74 41.84
C VAL A 118 12.76 35.63 41.20
N THR A 119 13.10 36.22 40.06
CA THR A 119 12.17 37.05 39.27
C THR A 119 11.57 36.28 38.10
N SER A 120 12.32 35.32 37.52
CA SER A 120 11.81 34.44 36.44
C SER A 120 12.52 33.10 36.44
N VAL A 121 11.84 32.09 35.88
CA VAL A 121 12.38 30.79 35.50
C VAL A 121 11.96 30.56 34.05
N SER A 122 12.91 30.22 33.18
CA SER A 122 12.67 29.99 31.74
C SER A 122 13.62 28.91 31.22
N PHE A 123 13.44 28.53 29.97
CA PHE A 123 14.37 27.71 29.22
C PHE A 123 14.78 28.43 27.94
N ALA A 124 16.01 28.23 27.47
CA ALA A 124 16.53 28.82 26.25
C ALA A 124 15.78 28.28 25.02
N VAL A 125 15.51 26.98 24.98
CA VAL A 125 14.68 26.29 24.01
C VAL A 125 13.39 25.85 24.70
N LYS A 126 12.27 25.94 24.01
CA LYS A 126 10.95 25.63 24.63
C LYS A 126 10.42 24.25 24.30
N LYS A 127 10.99 23.59 23.28
CA LYS A 127 10.54 22.26 22.80
C LYS A 127 11.73 21.41 22.37
N GLN A 128 11.64 20.10 22.59
CA GLN A 128 12.59 19.10 22.13
C GLN A 128 11.84 17.81 21.76
N GLU A 129 12.35 17.10 20.76
CA GLU A 129 11.91 15.75 20.44
C GLU A 129 12.86 14.72 21.05
N LEU A 130 12.30 13.62 21.54
CA LEU A 130 13.05 12.49 22.09
C LEU A 130 12.44 11.19 21.57
N GLU A 131 13.28 10.23 21.25
CA GLU A 131 12.84 8.85 21.03
C GLU A 131 12.47 8.20 22.37
N VAL A 132 11.47 7.32 22.37
CA VAL A 132 11.12 6.52 23.56
C VAL A 132 12.36 5.75 24.05
N GLY A 133 12.69 5.90 25.34
CA GLY A 133 13.90 5.39 25.98
C GLY A 133 15.01 6.43 26.10
N GLN A 134 15.02 7.48 25.33
CA GLN A 134 16.05 8.52 25.41
C GLN A 134 15.92 9.39 26.67
N LYS A 135 17.05 9.99 27.08
CA LYS A 135 17.18 10.86 28.23
C LYS A 135 17.76 12.20 27.80
N ALA A 136 17.32 13.27 28.49
CA ALA A 136 17.89 14.59 28.34
C ALA A 136 17.97 15.31 29.71
N ASN A 137 18.87 16.28 29.84
CA ASN A 137 19.00 17.07 31.05
C ASN A 137 18.53 18.50 30.79
N LEU A 138 17.48 18.89 31.49
CA LEU A 138 16.93 20.24 31.38
C LEU A 138 17.75 21.23 32.18
N LYS A 139 18.10 22.37 31.59
CA LYS A 139 18.86 23.46 32.21
C LYS A 139 18.00 24.73 32.26
N PRO A 140 17.21 24.95 33.33
CA PRO A 140 16.43 26.16 33.46
C PRO A 140 17.31 27.40 33.72
N ILE A 141 16.92 28.50 33.12
CA ILE A 141 17.52 29.83 33.39
C ILE A 141 16.74 30.45 34.54
N VAL A 142 17.43 30.73 35.64
CA VAL A 142 16.85 31.34 36.82
C VAL A 142 17.44 32.75 37.01
N LEU A 143 16.59 33.75 36.93
CA LEU A 143 16.99 35.14 37.07
C LEU A 143 16.50 35.72 38.42
N PRO A 144 17.23 36.69 38.96
CA PRO A 144 18.54 37.20 38.51
C PRO A 144 19.62 36.12 38.75
N GLY A 145 20.70 36.12 37.96
CA GLY A 145 21.75 35.09 38.05
C GLY A 145 22.42 34.98 39.44
N ASN A 146 22.31 36.03 40.29
CA ASN A 146 22.74 36.09 41.68
C ASN A 146 21.57 35.93 42.67
N ALA A 147 20.46 35.29 42.26
CA ALA A 147 19.39 34.94 43.21
C ALA A 147 19.94 34.09 44.37
N THR A 148 19.41 34.32 45.57
CA THR A 148 19.91 33.71 46.81
C THR A 148 19.65 32.21 46.88
N ASP A 149 18.51 31.75 46.33
CA ASP A 149 18.19 30.34 46.12
C ASP A 149 17.70 30.16 44.70
N LYS A 150 18.52 29.47 43.89
CA LYS A 150 18.22 29.17 42.48
C LYS A 150 17.65 27.76 42.29
N LYS A 151 17.38 27.05 43.36
CA LYS A 151 16.85 25.70 43.29
C LYS A 151 15.44 25.71 42.69
N VAL A 152 15.18 24.73 41.82
CA VAL A 152 13.87 24.48 41.23
C VAL A 152 13.36 23.08 41.60
N THR A 153 12.07 22.89 41.50
CA THR A 153 11.42 21.59 41.44
C THR A 153 10.89 21.37 40.04
N TYR A 154 10.85 20.12 39.60
CA TYR A 154 10.31 19.74 38.29
C TYR A 154 9.05 18.93 38.46
N GLN A 155 8.11 19.09 37.51
CA GLN A 155 6.89 18.33 37.43
C GLN A 155 6.58 18.08 35.95
N SER A 156 6.21 16.85 35.60
CA SER A 156 5.70 16.51 34.28
C SER A 156 4.18 16.56 34.27
N SER A 157 3.56 17.06 33.20
CA SER A 157 2.12 17.00 32.99
C SER A 157 1.63 15.58 32.72
N ASN A 158 2.53 14.73 32.16
CA ASN A 158 2.23 13.32 31.86
C ASN A 158 3.47 12.44 32.12
N PRO A 159 3.64 11.91 33.37
CA PRO A 159 4.80 11.10 33.74
C PRO A 159 4.87 9.73 33.04
N SER A 160 3.77 9.24 32.44
CA SER A 160 3.75 8.01 31.64
C SER A 160 4.37 8.22 30.26
N VAL A 161 4.27 9.44 29.72
CA VAL A 161 4.92 9.84 28.46
C VAL A 161 6.35 10.27 28.70
N VAL A 162 6.57 11.22 29.64
CA VAL A 162 7.90 11.72 30.02
C VAL A 162 7.98 11.89 31.51
N SER A 163 8.84 11.13 32.15
CA SER A 163 9.17 11.35 33.58
C SER A 163 10.29 12.35 33.75
N VAL A 164 10.32 13.06 34.90
CA VAL A 164 11.39 14.00 35.24
C VAL A 164 11.89 13.74 36.66
N SER A 165 13.20 13.71 36.80
CA SER A 165 13.86 13.57 38.13
C SER A 165 13.93 14.90 38.86
N SER A 166 14.21 14.86 40.16
CA SER A 166 14.47 16.06 40.98
C SER A 166 15.69 16.88 40.52
N LYS A 167 16.58 16.29 39.70
CA LYS A 167 17.75 16.95 39.12
C LYS A 167 17.47 17.54 37.74
N GLY A 168 16.27 17.34 37.17
CA GLY A 168 15.89 17.83 35.85
C GLY A 168 16.25 16.89 34.69
N THR A 169 16.66 15.65 34.98
CA THR A 169 16.81 14.63 33.93
C THR A 169 15.42 14.12 33.55
N VAL A 170 15.08 14.22 32.28
CA VAL A 170 13.87 13.67 31.69
C VAL A 170 14.16 12.35 31.03
N VAL A 171 13.16 11.45 31.01
CA VAL A 171 13.19 10.16 30.32
C VAL A 171 11.89 10.01 29.55
N ALA A 172 11.98 9.86 28.22
CA ALA A 172 10.85 9.51 27.37
C ALA A 172 10.45 8.05 27.62
N LYS A 173 9.23 7.81 28.09
CA LYS A 173 8.73 6.46 28.45
C LYS A 173 7.69 5.93 27.50
N GLY A 174 6.89 6.80 26.91
CA GLY A 174 5.83 6.47 26.00
C GLY A 174 5.67 7.52 24.91
N LYS A 175 4.96 7.17 23.85
CA LYS A 175 4.61 8.07 22.73
C LYS A 175 3.67 9.18 23.21
N GLY A 176 3.92 10.43 22.78
CA GLY A 176 3.06 11.57 23.07
C GLY A 176 3.81 12.82 23.45
N GLU A 177 3.10 13.78 24.03
CA GLU A 177 3.65 15.05 24.49
C GLU A 177 3.53 15.19 26.01
N ALA A 178 4.53 15.77 26.64
CA ALA A 178 4.48 16.16 28.03
C ALA A 178 5.13 17.53 28.22
N VAL A 179 4.52 18.34 29.08
CA VAL A 179 5.04 19.64 29.49
C VAL A 179 5.75 19.48 30.81
N ILE A 180 7.06 19.78 30.84
CA ILE A 180 7.85 19.79 32.05
C ILE A 180 7.89 21.20 32.62
N THR A 181 7.39 21.38 33.84
CA THR A 181 7.39 22.66 34.53
C THR A 181 8.49 22.69 35.56
N ALA A 182 9.41 23.66 35.44
CA ALA A 182 10.41 23.98 36.49
C ALA A 182 9.87 25.13 37.34
N ARG A 183 9.81 24.95 38.67
CA ARG A 183 9.30 25.98 39.62
C ARG A 183 10.31 26.29 40.70
N SER A 184 10.55 27.59 40.96
CA SER A 184 11.48 28.06 41.97
C SER A 184 11.07 27.62 43.40
N LYS A 185 12.10 27.29 44.25
CA LYS A 185 11.94 26.91 45.66
C LYS A 185 12.08 28.06 46.65
N ASP A 186 12.41 29.26 46.17
CA ASP A 186 12.65 30.45 47.01
C ASP A 186 11.36 31.08 47.60
N GLY A 187 10.22 30.46 47.42
CA GLY A 187 8.89 30.94 47.84
C GLY A 187 8.18 31.84 46.82
N THR A 188 8.84 32.29 45.75
CA THR A 188 8.22 33.13 44.70
C THR A 188 7.32 32.34 43.78
N ARG A 189 7.52 31.03 43.68
CA ARG A 189 6.78 30.10 42.79
C ARG A 189 6.87 30.46 41.32
N LYS A 190 7.88 31.20 40.88
CA LYS A 190 8.14 31.48 39.47
C LYS A 190 8.37 30.19 38.72
N SER A 191 7.82 30.06 37.54
CA SER A 191 7.93 28.84 36.74
C SER A 191 8.18 29.10 35.29
N GLY A 192 8.84 28.14 34.62
CA GLY A 192 9.01 28.04 33.18
C GLY A 192 8.65 26.63 32.70
N SER A 193 8.15 26.54 31.49
CA SER A 193 7.70 25.30 30.87
C SER A 193 8.59 24.89 29.72
N TYR A 194 8.72 23.58 29.52
CA TYR A 194 9.49 22.94 28.45
C TYR A 194 8.69 21.76 27.89
N VAL A 195 8.45 21.76 26.58
CA VAL A 195 7.68 20.71 25.91
C VAL A 195 8.61 19.59 25.44
N ILE A 196 8.28 18.36 25.76
CA ILE A 196 8.94 17.17 25.21
C ILE A 196 7.93 16.44 24.35
N GLN A 197 8.27 16.27 23.06
CA GLN A 197 7.56 15.40 22.13
C GLN A 197 8.29 14.03 22.11
N SER A 198 7.69 13.02 22.69
CA SER A 198 8.25 11.67 22.70
C SER A 198 7.70 10.87 21.52
N ARG A 199 8.59 10.26 20.73
CA ARG A 199 8.25 9.52 19.50
C ARG A 199 8.81 8.11 19.54
N VAL A 200 8.09 7.21 18.90
CA VAL A 200 8.59 5.88 18.51
C VAL A 200 8.97 5.98 17.04
N LEU A 201 10.24 5.81 16.73
CA LEU A 201 10.76 5.89 15.38
C LEU A 201 10.55 4.57 14.62
N THR A 202 10.53 4.63 13.30
CA THR A 202 10.51 3.44 12.46
C THR A 202 11.88 2.76 12.51
N LYS A 203 11.89 1.41 12.55
CA LYS A 203 13.12 0.60 12.59
C LYS A 203 13.32 -0.22 11.34
N SER A 204 12.23 -0.66 10.73
CA SER A 204 12.26 -1.40 9.46
C SER A 204 10.95 -1.27 8.70
N ILE A 205 11.04 -1.45 7.38
CA ILE A 205 9.94 -1.59 6.45
C ILE A 205 10.08 -2.97 5.80
N THR A 206 9.00 -3.72 5.74
CA THR A 206 8.92 -4.98 4.98
C THR A 206 7.94 -4.78 3.84
N ILE A 207 8.36 -5.11 2.61
CA ILE A 207 7.57 -4.99 1.38
C ILE A 207 7.08 -6.37 0.97
N ASN A 208 5.78 -6.50 0.65
CA ASN A 208 5.18 -7.71 0.07
C ASN A 208 5.61 -9.02 0.76
N GLY A 209 5.61 -9.01 2.11
CA GLY A 209 6.03 -10.18 2.90
C GLY A 209 7.53 -10.51 2.85
N GLY A 210 8.38 -9.58 2.41
CA GLY A 210 9.84 -9.77 2.28
C GLY A 210 10.32 -9.99 0.85
N ALA A 211 9.46 -9.84 -0.16
CA ALA A 211 9.85 -9.95 -1.56
C ALA A 211 10.86 -8.87 -1.94
N THR A 212 11.95 -9.28 -2.58
CA THR A 212 13.02 -8.39 -3.06
C THR A 212 12.92 -8.09 -4.55
N THR A 213 12.19 -8.92 -5.29
CA THR A 213 12.01 -8.80 -6.74
C THR A 213 10.55 -9.07 -7.12
N LYS A 214 10.07 -8.37 -8.15
CA LYS A 214 8.76 -8.58 -8.78
C LYS A 214 8.92 -8.48 -10.29
N ARG A 215 8.49 -9.51 -11.02
CA ARG A 215 8.30 -9.42 -12.47
C ARG A 215 6.94 -8.78 -12.77
N LEU A 216 6.90 -7.88 -13.72
CA LEU A 216 5.72 -7.11 -14.12
C LEU A 216 5.68 -7.02 -15.65
N GLU A 217 4.58 -7.41 -16.22
CA GLU A 217 4.36 -7.23 -17.65
C GLU A 217 4.15 -5.75 -17.99
N LYS A 218 4.66 -5.29 -19.16
CA LYS A 218 4.42 -3.95 -19.70
C LYS A 218 2.92 -3.63 -19.71
N GLY A 219 2.55 -2.44 -19.24
CA GLY A 219 1.15 -1.99 -19.13
C GLY A 219 0.38 -2.51 -17.92
N LYS A 220 0.90 -3.48 -17.17
CA LYS A 220 0.26 -3.97 -15.93
C LYS A 220 0.75 -3.19 -14.72
N SER A 221 0.00 -3.33 -13.61
CA SER A 221 0.30 -2.66 -12.34
C SER A 221 0.10 -3.59 -11.15
N PHE A 222 0.80 -3.29 -10.03
CA PHE A 222 0.56 -3.93 -8.75
C PHE A 222 0.71 -2.93 -7.59
N GLY A 223 0.04 -3.21 -6.47
CA GLY A 223 0.17 -2.42 -5.24
C GLY A 223 1.30 -2.95 -4.34
N ILE A 224 2.11 -2.04 -3.78
CA ILE A 224 3.07 -2.39 -2.73
C ILE A 224 2.32 -2.51 -1.41
N SER A 225 2.35 -3.70 -0.81
CA SER A 225 1.95 -3.93 0.58
C SER A 225 3.17 -3.73 1.47
N ALA A 226 3.17 -2.68 2.30
CA ALA A 226 4.29 -2.37 3.19
C ALA A 226 3.88 -2.41 4.66
N SER A 227 4.64 -3.11 5.49
CA SER A 227 4.49 -3.13 6.93
C SER A 227 5.66 -2.44 7.62
N ILE A 228 5.37 -1.63 8.65
CA ILE A 228 6.34 -0.86 9.41
C ILE A 228 6.52 -1.46 10.79
N GLN A 229 7.75 -1.60 11.24
CA GLN A 229 8.08 -1.98 12.59
C GLN A 229 8.83 -0.84 13.33
N PRO A 230 8.56 -0.64 14.64
CA PRO A 230 7.52 -1.33 15.41
C PRO A 230 6.11 -0.85 15.02
N ALA A 231 5.10 -1.71 15.22
CA ALA A 231 3.71 -1.43 14.83
C ALA A 231 3.10 -0.17 15.47
N ASN A 232 3.67 0.31 16.59
CA ASN A 232 3.29 1.54 17.30
C ASN A 232 4.12 2.76 16.88
N ALA A 233 4.89 2.72 15.78
CA ALA A 233 5.67 3.86 15.29
C ALA A 233 4.82 5.15 15.24
N SER A 234 5.44 6.29 15.52
CA SER A 234 4.74 7.56 15.66
C SER A 234 4.27 8.13 14.33
N ASN A 235 5.05 7.90 13.27
CA ASN A 235 4.68 8.23 11.90
C ASN A 235 4.80 6.97 11.05
N LYS A 236 3.73 6.61 10.36
CA LYS A 236 3.66 5.43 9.48
C LYS A 236 3.52 5.81 8.00
N SER A 237 3.60 7.07 7.68
CA SER A 237 3.55 7.54 6.29
C SER A 237 4.77 7.06 5.52
N LEU A 238 4.54 6.65 4.28
CA LEU A 238 5.57 6.17 3.36
C LEU A 238 5.70 7.12 2.17
N ARG A 239 6.90 7.14 1.58
CA ARG A 239 7.19 7.79 0.31
C ARG A 239 7.76 6.76 -0.63
N TYR A 240 7.36 6.84 -1.89
CA TYR A 240 7.76 5.90 -2.93
C TYR A 240 8.52 6.64 -4.02
N THR A 241 9.60 6.07 -4.51
CA THR A 241 10.38 6.59 -5.64
C THR A 241 10.85 5.47 -6.53
N SER A 242 10.90 5.71 -7.83
CA SER A 242 11.49 4.79 -8.81
C SER A 242 12.90 5.26 -9.17
N SER A 243 13.84 4.32 -9.32
CA SER A 243 15.18 4.60 -9.82
C SER A 243 15.18 4.90 -11.33
N ASP A 244 14.18 4.37 -12.06
CA ASP A 244 13.99 4.60 -13.48
C ASP A 244 12.49 4.72 -13.81
N PRO A 245 11.97 5.96 -13.86
CA PRO A 245 10.56 6.20 -14.19
C PRO A 245 10.19 5.89 -15.65
N THR A 246 11.15 5.66 -16.55
CA THR A 246 10.86 5.24 -17.93
C THR A 246 10.53 3.76 -18.00
N VAL A 247 11.09 2.96 -17.11
CA VAL A 247 10.82 1.53 -16.99
C VAL A 247 9.59 1.29 -16.12
N ALA A 248 9.55 1.85 -14.92
CA ALA A 248 8.41 1.71 -14.01
C ALA A 248 8.20 2.97 -13.17
N VAL A 249 6.95 3.39 -13.07
CA VAL A 249 6.53 4.50 -12.20
C VAL A 249 5.85 3.96 -10.95
N VAL A 250 5.89 4.77 -9.88
CA VAL A 250 5.17 4.45 -8.64
C VAL A 250 4.35 5.66 -8.19
N SER A 251 3.09 5.43 -7.85
CA SER A 251 2.19 6.47 -7.33
C SER A 251 2.46 6.77 -5.85
N ALA A 252 1.93 7.89 -5.36
CA ALA A 252 1.97 8.24 -3.93
C ALA A 252 1.24 7.22 -3.03
N SER A 253 0.33 6.41 -3.59
CA SER A 253 -0.36 5.33 -2.89
C SER A 253 0.38 3.98 -2.96
N GLY A 254 1.55 3.92 -3.63
CA GLY A 254 2.34 2.70 -3.75
C GLY A 254 1.90 1.76 -4.88
N ILE A 255 1.14 2.25 -5.87
CA ILE A 255 0.83 1.47 -7.08
C ILE A 255 1.99 1.64 -8.06
N VAL A 256 2.59 0.53 -8.45
CA VAL A 256 3.68 0.44 -9.43
C VAL A 256 3.11 0.03 -10.77
N SER A 257 3.44 0.78 -11.84
CA SER A 257 3.03 0.51 -13.21
C SER A 257 4.27 0.30 -14.09
N GLY A 258 4.29 -0.80 -14.85
CA GLY A 258 5.35 -1.10 -15.82
C GLY A 258 5.10 -0.37 -17.14
N LEU A 259 6.07 0.41 -17.60
CA LEU A 259 5.95 1.23 -18.81
C LEU A 259 6.75 0.63 -19.97
N GLU A 260 8.05 0.41 -19.78
CA GLU A 260 8.92 -0.17 -20.80
C GLU A 260 9.74 -1.35 -20.24
N PRO A 261 10.10 -2.33 -21.08
CA PRO A 261 10.95 -3.45 -20.66
C PRO A 261 12.28 -2.97 -20.08
N GLY A 262 12.67 -3.54 -18.94
CA GLY A 262 13.88 -3.13 -18.24
C GLY A 262 13.80 -3.45 -16.75
N THR A 263 14.68 -2.83 -15.98
CA THR A 263 14.74 -2.99 -14.53
C THR A 263 14.70 -1.65 -13.82
N ALA A 264 13.77 -1.48 -12.89
CA ALA A 264 13.71 -0.35 -11.97
C ALA A 264 13.73 -0.83 -10.52
N VAL A 265 14.30 -0.04 -9.62
CA VAL A 265 14.22 -0.26 -8.17
C VAL A 265 13.22 0.72 -7.59
N ILE A 266 12.16 0.20 -6.99
CA ILE A 266 11.21 1.01 -6.25
C ILE A 266 11.68 1.08 -4.80
N ARG A 267 12.02 2.29 -4.38
CA ARG A 267 12.43 2.60 -3.02
C ARG A 267 11.23 3.09 -2.20
N VAL A 268 11.11 2.57 -0.99
CA VAL A 268 10.07 2.92 -0.02
C VAL A 268 10.75 3.48 1.23
N ASP A 269 10.54 4.76 1.50
CA ASP A 269 11.11 5.45 2.65
C ASP A 269 10.03 5.73 3.70
N ALA A 270 10.33 5.51 4.96
CA ALA A 270 9.51 6.01 6.05
C ALA A 270 9.62 7.55 6.12
N ALA A 271 8.50 8.23 6.33
CA ALA A 271 8.46 9.70 6.36
C ALA A 271 9.21 10.32 7.54
N ASP A 272 9.58 9.53 8.57
CA ASP A 272 10.46 9.97 9.66
C ASP A 272 11.96 9.85 9.31
N GLY A 273 12.30 9.30 8.13
CA GLY A 273 13.66 9.19 7.62
C GLY A 273 14.53 8.10 8.25
N HIS A 274 13.95 7.22 9.09
CA HIS A 274 14.75 6.26 9.87
C HIS A 274 14.77 4.84 9.29
N SER A 275 13.95 4.54 8.28
CA SER A 275 13.98 3.24 7.61
C SER A 275 13.64 3.36 6.13
N THR A 276 14.21 2.43 5.35
CA THR A 276 13.98 2.29 3.92
C THR A 276 13.91 0.82 3.55
N ALA A 277 13.19 0.52 2.46
CA ALA A 277 13.17 -0.79 1.84
C ALA A 277 13.11 -0.63 0.31
N ASN A 278 13.58 -1.63 -0.42
CA ASN A 278 13.61 -1.63 -1.87
C ASN A 278 12.99 -2.90 -2.44
N ILE A 279 12.36 -2.76 -3.60
CA ILE A 279 11.95 -3.91 -4.42
C ILE A 279 12.41 -3.67 -5.86
N LYS A 280 13.09 -4.66 -6.43
CA LYS A 280 13.49 -4.68 -7.83
C LYS A 280 12.27 -5.05 -8.67
N VAL A 281 11.93 -4.26 -9.67
CA VAL A 281 10.86 -4.52 -10.63
C VAL A 281 11.48 -4.78 -11.98
N GLU A 282 11.23 -5.97 -12.53
CA GLU A 282 11.66 -6.38 -13.87
C GLU A 282 10.43 -6.30 -14.79
N VAL A 283 10.37 -5.24 -15.58
CA VAL A 283 9.32 -5.08 -16.58
C VAL A 283 9.72 -5.85 -17.83
N PHE A 284 8.81 -6.67 -18.33
CA PHE A 284 9.01 -7.47 -19.53
C PHE A 284 7.81 -7.33 -20.47
N ARG A 285 8.05 -7.53 -21.76
CA ARG A 285 7.02 -7.67 -22.76
C ARG A 285 6.77 -9.16 -22.99
N MET A 286 5.52 -9.57 -23.19
CA MET A 286 5.23 -10.89 -23.75
C MET A 286 5.53 -10.85 -25.24
N GLU A 287 6.48 -11.68 -25.68
CA GLU A 287 6.86 -11.85 -27.08
C GLU A 287 6.86 -13.33 -27.42
N ILE A 288 6.39 -13.66 -28.60
CA ILE A 288 6.44 -14.99 -29.20
C ILE A 288 7.34 -14.91 -30.46
N SER A 289 8.63 -14.59 -30.22
CA SER A 289 9.62 -14.48 -31.28
C SER A 289 9.81 -15.84 -31.99
N ASN A 290 9.95 -15.79 -33.31
CA ASN A 290 10.15 -16.95 -34.18
C ASN A 290 9.02 -17.99 -34.18
N GLN A 291 7.82 -17.63 -33.67
CA GLN A 291 6.68 -18.52 -33.70
C GLN A 291 6.03 -18.54 -35.10
N LYS A 292 5.73 -19.73 -35.59
CA LYS A 292 4.94 -19.91 -36.83
C LYS A 292 3.50 -19.57 -36.56
N LEU A 293 3.06 -18.35 -36.95
CA LEU A 293 1.67 -17.90 -36.88
C LEU A 293 0.94 -18.22 -38.17
N ILE A 294 -0.19 -18.91 -38.11
CA ILE A 294 -1.04 -19.27 -39.24
C ILE A 294 -2.32 -18.44 -39.15
N ALA A 295 -2.63 -17.73 -40.24
CA ALA A 295 -3.85 -16.94 -40.33
C ALA A 295 -5.07 -17.86 -40.51
N HIS A 296 -5.90 -17.98 -39.49
CA HIS A 296 -7.09 -18.83 -39.48
C HIS A 296 -8.14 -18.30 -40.43
N ARG A 297 -8.40 -19.03 -41.55
CA ARG A 297 -9.30 -18.62 -42.63
C ARG A 297 -8.89 -17.28 -43.27
N GLY A 298 -7.58 -17.04 -43.39
CA GLY A 298 -7.01 -15.74 -43.70
C GLY A 298 -6.95 -14.81 -42.48
N PHE A 299 -6.71 -13.53 -42.67
CA PHE A 299 -6.72 -12.54 -41.59
C PHE A 299 -8.18 -12.18 -41.24
N SER A 300 -8.87 -13.14 -40.64
CA SER A 300 -10.31 -13.13 -40.44
C SER A 300 -10.81 -12.07 -39.44
N SER A 301 -9.91 -11.50 -38.60
CA SER A 301 -10.24 -10.33 -37.79
C SER A 301 -10.27 -9.01 -38.59
N GLN A 302 -9.71 -8.98 -39.81
CA GLN A 302 -9.59 -7.77 -40.64
C GLN A 302 -10.44 -7.81 -41.93
N ALA A 303 -10.93 -8.98 -42.33
CA ALA A 303 -11.82 -9.18 -43.47
C ALA A 303 -12.67 -10.43 -43.26
N PRO A 304 -13.77 -10.64 -44.02
CA PRO A 304 -14.58 -11.85 -43.90
C PRO A 304 -13.75 -13.12 -44.07
N GLU A 305 -13.93 -14.09 -43.17
CA GLU A 305 -13.23 -15.36 -43.21
C GLU A 305 -13.33 -16.06 -44.54
N ASN A 306 -12.31 -16.82 -44.92
CA ASN A 306 -12.29 -17.60 -46.16
C ASN A 306 -12.63 -16.75 -47.43
N SER A 307 -12.15 -15.51 -47.46
CA SER A 307 -12.33 -14.59 -48.57
C SER A 307 -11.01 -14.13 -49.20
N ILE A 308 -11.02 -13.71 -50.45
CA ILE A 308 -9.81 -13.18 -51.10
C ILE A 308 -9.23 -12.01 -50.34
N PRO A 309 -10.01 -11.00 -49.85
CA PRO A 309 -9.46 -9.93 -49.02
C PRO A 309 -8.79 -10.41 -47.73
N ALA A 310 -9.34 -11.45 -47.06
CA ALA A 310 -8.73 -12.00 -45.85
C ALA A 310 -7.36 -12.66 -46.14
N PHE A 311 -7.25 -13.36 -47.25
CA PHE A 311 -6.01 -14.00 -47.68
C PHE A 311 -4.94 -12.98 -48.09
N GLU A 312 -5.33 -11.94 -48.86
CA GLU A 312 -4.43 -10.86 -49.26
C GLU A 312 -3.91 -10.08 -48.05
N LYS A 313 -4.77 -9.72 -47.12
CA LYS A 313 -4.36 -9.07 -45.86
C LYS A 313 -3.42 -9.94 -45.04
N ALA A 314 -3.66 -11.25 -44.95
CA ALA A 314 -2.79 -12.17 -44.27
C ALA A 314 -1.42 -12.24 -44.95
N LEU A 315 -1.38 -12.27 -46.26
CA LEU A 315 -0.14 -12.30 -47.06
C LEU A 315 0.72 -11.05 -46.82
N GLU A 316 0.09 -9.88 -46.71
CA GLU A 316 0.75 -8.58 -46.44
C GLU A 316 1.21 -8.43 -45.00
N SER A 317 0.60 -9.15 -44.07
CA SER A 317 0.85 -8.98 -42.64
C SER A 317 1.99 -9.84 -42.06
N GLY A 318 2.63 -10.71 -42.87
CA GLY A 318 3.79 -11.49 -42.47
C GLY A 318 3.46 -12.74 -41.64
N PHE A 319 2.29 -13.35 -41.81
CA PHE A 319 2.02 -14.68 -41.28
C PHE A 319 2.92 -15.72 -41.90
N TYR A 320 3.29 -16.75 -41.13
CA TYR A 320 4.03 -17.91 -41.61
C TYR A 320 3.21 -18.73 -42.61
N GLY A 321 1.92 -18.88 -42.33
CA GLY A 321 1.02 -19.62 -43.18
C GLY A 321 -0.39 -19.01 -43.20
N ILE A 322 -1.16 -19.37 -44.22
CA ILE A 322 -2.56 -18.94 -44.39
C ILE A 322 -3.42 -20.17 -44.52
N GLU A 323 -4.34 -20.34 -43.59
CA GLU A 323 -5.26 -21.47 -43.60
C GLU A 323 -6.53 -21.14 -44.38
N CYS A 324 -7.07 -22.13 -45.08
CA CYS A 324 -8.38 -22.12 -45.73
C CYS A 324 -9.06 -23.48 -45.62
N ASP A 325 -10.38 -23.48 -45.59
CA ASP A 325 -11.23 -24.67 -45.59
C ASP A 325 -11.77 -24.94 -46.98
N ILE A 326 -11.78 -26.18 -47.47
CA ILE A 326 -12.32 -26.51 -48.78
C ILE A 326 -13.43 -27.58 -48.73
N TRP A 327 -14.46 -27.37 -49.57
CA TRP A 327 -15.56 -28.28 -49.78
C TRP A 327 -15.72 -28.56 -51.29
N LYS A 328 -16.15 -29.79 -51.61
CA LYS A 328 -16.42 -30.20 -52.99
C LYS A 328 -17.82 -29.78 -53.40
N THR A 329 -17.95 -29.28 -54.61
CA THR A 329 -19.22 -28.88 -55.22
C THR A 329 -19.87 -30.02 -56.03
N LEU A 330 -21.12 -29.84 -56.47
CA LEU A 330 -21.85 -30.78 -57.33
C LEU A 330 -21.12 -31.09 -58.64
N ASP A 331 -20.50 -30.08 -59.25
CA ASP A 331 -19.70 -30.22 -60.48
C ASP A 331 -18.25 -30.70 -60.23
N GLY A 332 -17.94 -31.07 -58.98
CA GLY A 332 -16.66 -31.68 -58.60
C GLY A 332 -15.49 -30.69 -58.50
N GLU A 333 -15.74 -29.39 -58.40
CA GLU A 333 -14.76 -28.36 -58.10
C GLU A 333 -14.65 -28.15 -56.56
N PHE A 334 -13.73 -27.30 -56.11
CA PHE A 334 -13.53 -27.00 -54.70
C PHE A 334 -13.77 -25.50 -54.41
N MET A 335 -14.64 -25.23 -53.48
CA MET A 335 -14.96 -23.88 -52.97
C MET A 335 -14.38 -23.69 -51.56
N VAL A 336 -14.06 -22.43 -51.23
CA VAL A 336 -13.43 -22.10 -49.92
C VAL A 336 -14.48 -21.59 -48.94
N SER A 337 -14.80 -22.39 -47.94
CA SER A 337 -15.75 -22.09 -46.86
C SER A 337 -15.49 -22.98 -45.66
N HIS A 338 -15.69 -22.45 -44.45
CA HIS A 338 -15.64 -23.29 -43.24
C HIS A 338 -16.85 -24.22 -43.16
N ASP A 339 -18.02 -23.69 -43.38
CA ASP A 339 -19.28 -24.47 -43.31
C ASP A 339 -19.56 -25.15 -44.66
N GLY A 340 -20.15 -26.34 -44.62
CA GLY A 340 -20.57 -27.07 -45.81
C GLY A 340 -21.83 -26.50 -46.46
N ASP A 341 -22.32 -25.35 -45.96
CA ASP A 341 -23.51 -24.67 -46.43
C ASP A 341 -23.30 -23.14 -46.56
N LEU A 342 -24.30 -22.45 -47.09
CA LEU A 342 -24.29 -21.02 -47.32
C LEU A 342 -24.99 -20.23 -46.19
N ASN A 343 -25.40 -20.87 -45.09
CA ASN A 343 -26.30 -20.24 -44.13
C ASN A 343 -25.60 -19.07 -43.38
N ARG A 344 -24.56 -19.36 -42.65
CA ARG A 344 -23.93 -18.38 -41.76
C ARG A 344 -23.31 -17.19 -42.49
N MET A 345 -22.61 -17.45 -43.58
CA MET A 345 -21.87 -16.40 -44.28
C MET A 345 -22.67 -15.70 -45.37
N PHE A 346 -23.69 -16.35 -45.97
CA PHE A 346 -24.42 -15.86 -47.12
C PHE A 346 -25.92 -15.70 -46.86
N GLY A 347 -26.49 -16.27 -45.80
CA GLY A 347 -27.91 -16.17 -45.44
C GLY A 347 -28.84 -17.12 -46.19
N TYR A 348 -28.33 -18.18 -46.81
CA TYR A 348 -29.11 -19.14 -47.58
C TYR A 348 -28.91 -20.57 -47.07
N ASP A 349 -29.99 -21.33 -46.99
CA ASP A 349 -29.94 -22.72 -46.51
C ASP A 349 -29.73 -23.70 -47.70
N PHE A 350 -28.54 -23.59 -48.31
CA PHE A 350 -28.11 -24.47 -49.40
C PHE A 350 -26.80 -25.15 -49.06
N GLN A 351 -26.72 -26.47 -49.30
CA GLN A 351 -25.47 -27.23 -49.13
C GLN A 351 -24.56 -27.05 -50.34
N ILE A 352 -23.26 -26.79 -50.09
CA ILE A 352 -22.24 -26.60 -51.15
C ILE A 352 -22.23 -27.81 -52.11
N ALA A 353 -22.29 -29.03 -51.57
CA ALA A 353 -22.30 -30.27 -52.34
C ALA A 353 -23.47 -30.42 -53.31
N THR A 354 -24.55 -29.62 -53.14
CA THR A 354 -25.75 -29.69 -54.02
C THR A 354 -25.76 -28.60 -55.07
N LEU A 355 -24.79 -27.72 -55.11
CA LEU A 355 -24.69 -26.60 -56.03
C LEU A 355 -23.45 -26.72 -56.92
N THR A 356 -23.54 -26.23 -58.15
CA THR A 356 -22.37 -26.03 -58.99
C THR A 356 -21.61 -24.77 -58.60
N THR A 357 -20.34 -24.70 -58.93
CA THR A 357 -19.50 -23.52 -58.72
C THR A 357 -20.15 -22.24 -59.26
N GLU A 358 -20.77 -22.31 -60.49
CA GLU A 358 -21.45 -21.17 -61.08
C GLU A 358 -22.68 -20.73 -60.29
N GLN A 359 -23.41 -21.66 -59.71
CA GLN A 359 -24.56 -21.35 -58.83
C GLN A 359 -24.12 -20.67 -57.57
N ILE A 360 -23.07 -21.16 -56.90
CA ILE A 360 -22.53 -20.61 -55.64
C ILE A 360 -22.05 -19.16 -55.82
N LYS A 361 -21.40 -18.86 -56.94
CA LYS A 361 -20.91 -17.51 -57.26
C LYS A 361 -22.01 -16.44 -57.43
N LYS A 362 -23.28 -16.81 -57.43
CA LYS A 362 -24.42 -15.87 -57.46
C LYS A 362 -24.78 -15.32 -56.09
N TYR A 363 -24.25 -15.88 -55.02
CA TYR A 363 -24.50 -15.46 -53.63
C TYR A 363 -23.34 -14.61 -53.13
N PHE A 364 -23.69 -13.54 -52.38
CA PHE A 364 -22.72 -12.63 -51.81
C PHE A 364 -22.64 -12.81 -50.29
N MET A 365 -21.46 -12.65 -49.75
CA MET A 365 -21.22 -12.68 -48.28
C MET A 365 -21.97 -11.50 -47.65
N ILE A 366 -22.71 -11.80 -46.59
CA ILE A 366 -23.44 -10.82 -45.78
C ILE A 366 -22.92 -10.79 -44.32
N ASN A 367 -21.95 -11.62 -44.00
CA ASN A 367 -21.42 -11.77 -42.64
C ASN A 367 -19.88 -11.84 -42.65
N GLY A 368 -19.27 -11.60 -41.46
CA GLY A 368 -17.84 -11.59 -41.27
C GLY A 368 -17.26 -10.20 -40.97
N SER A 369 -16.03 -10.15 -40.55
CA SER A 369 -15.34 -8.91 -40.15
C SER A 369 -15.27 -7.92 -41.31
N ASN A 370 -15.73 -6.68 -41.08
CA ASN A 370 -15.71 -5.61 -42.09
C ASN A 370 -16.39 -5.96 -43.43
N VAL A 371 -17.40 -6.84 -43.45
CA VAL A 371 -18.07 -7.29 -44.69
C VAL A 371 -18.62 -6.12 -45.50
N ASP A 372 -19.14 -5.08 -44.83
CA ASP A 372 -19.69 -3.87 -45.46
C ASP A 372 -18.65 -3.02 -46.23
N ALA A 373 -17.36 -3.32 -46.08
CA ALA A 373 -16.29 -2.68 -46.84
C ALA A 373 -16.05 -3.31 -48.21
N TYR A 374 -16.79 -4.39 -48.56
CA TYR A 374 -16.57 -5.17 -49.76
C TYR A 374 -17.88 -5.37 -50.52
N ASP A 375 -17.99 -4.75 -51.67
CA ASP A 375 -19.16 -4.93 -52.55
C ASP A 375 -19.13 -6.29 -53.25
N ASN A 376 -20.25 -7.00 -53.22
CA ASN A 376 -20.49 -8.24 -53.99
C ASN A 376 -19.42 -9.33 -53.75
N LEU A 377 -18.95 -9.48 -52.52
CA LEU A 377 -17.94 -10.49 -52.15
C LEU A 377 -18.53 -11.90 -52.25
N THR A 378 -17.98 -12.72 -53.14
CA THR A 378 -18.42 -14.10 -53.36
C THR A 378 -17.51 -15.10 -52.69
N MET A 379 -17.98 -16.34 -52.48
CA MET A 379 -17.16 -17.46 -52.04
C MET A 379 -16.03 -17.72 -53.04
N PRO A 380 -14.75 -17.75 -52.63
CA PRO A 380 -13.66 -18.06 -53.54
C PRO A 380 -13.67 -19.54 -53.97
N THR A 381 -13.16 -19.80 -55.15
CA THR A 381 -12.71 -21.16 -55.51
C THR A 381 -11.35 -21.44 -54.88
N PHE A 382 -11.03 -22.71 -54.73
CA PHE A 382 -9.69 -23.14 -54.27
C PHE A 382 -8.59 -22.62 -55.22
N GLU A 383 -8.84 -22.58 -56.53
CA GLU A 383 -7.90 -21.99 -57.48
C GLU A 383 -7.64 -20.51 -57.24
N GLN A 384 -8.67 -19.74 -56.85
CA GLN A 384 -8.49 -18.33 -56.50
C GLN A 384 -7.66 -18.13 -55.24
N TYR A 385 -7.85 -18.98 -54.21
CA TYR A 385 -6.98 -19.01 -53.03
C TYR A 385 -5.53 -19.29 -53.41
N LEU A 386 -5.28 -20.36 -54.20
CA LEU A 386 -3.95 -20.69 -54.69
C LEU A 386 -3.35 -19.55 -55.52
N GLY A 387 -4.17 -18.81 -56.25
CA GLY A 387 -3.77 -17.61 -57.01
C GLY A 387 -3.24 -16.50 -56.10
N VAL A 388 -3.82 -16.32 -54.91
CA VAL A 388 -3.30 -15.40 -53.88
C VAL A 388 -1.96 -15.91 -53.32
N MET A 389 -1.89 -17.19 -52.94
CA MET A 389 -0.71 -17.79 -52.36
C MET A 389 0.54 -17.77 -53.26
N LYS A 390 0.33 -17.85 -54.59
CA LYS A 390 1.41 -17.71 -55.60
C LYS A 390 2.16 -16.38 -55.52
N LYS A 391 1.55 -15.31 -54.96
CA LYS A 391 2.17 -13.98 -54.88
C LYS A 391 3.37 -13.94 -53.95
N ASN A 392 3.41 -14.83 -52.95
CA ASN A 392 4.54 -14.96 -52.03
C ASN A 392 4.74 -16.42 -51.60
N LYS A 393 5.76 -17.06 -52.13
CA LYS A 393 6.10 -18.47 -51.83
C LYS A 393 6.75 -18.72 -50.49
N GLU A 394 7.11 -17.67 -49.74
CA GLU A 394 7.63 -17.80 -48.37
C GLU A 394 6.49 -18.00 -47.37
N VAL A 395 5.24 -17.77 -47.77
CA VAL A 395 4.04 -17.99 -46.95
C VAL A 395 3.39 -19.31 -47.32
N HIS A 396 3.19 -20.17 -46.34
CA HIS A 396 2.76 -21.54 -46.54
C HIS A 396 1.24 -21.65 -46.61
N PRO A 397 0.67 -22.31 -47.67
CA PRO A 397 -0.73 -22.68 -47.66
C PRO A 397 -1.04 -23.79 -46.66
N PHE A 398 -2.06 -23.60 -45.83
CA PHE A 398 -2.65 -24.62 -44.97
C PHE A 398 -4.06 -24.92 -45.46
N VAL A 399 -4.27 -26.12 -45.99
CA VAL A 399 -5.52 -26.48 -46.69
C VAL A 399 -6.27 -27.53 -45.88
N GLU A 400 -7.37 -27.12 -45.23
CA GLU A 400 -8.24 -28.05 -44.50
C GLU A 400 -9.24 -28.69 -45.45
N ILE A 401 -9.14 -30.01 -45.61
CA ILE A 401 -10.09 -30.82 -46.36
C ILE A 401 -11.21 -31.26 -45.42
N LYS A 402 -12.39 -30.64 -45.54
CA LYS A 402 -13.48 -30.73 -44.56
C LYS A 402 -14.28 -32.03 -44.64
N GLU A 403 -14.32 -32.66 -45.80
CA GLU A 403 -15.12 -33.88 -46.00
C GLU A 403 -14.22 -35.09 -46.32
N GLU A 404 -14.71 -36.29 -46.12
CA GLU A 404 -14.02 -37.49 -46.54
C GLU A 404 -14.09 -37.65 -48.04
N LEU A 405 -12.95 -37.65 -48.72
CA LEU A 405 -12.81 -37.67 -50.15
C LEU A 405 -12.25 -38.99 -50.67
N ASN A 406 -12.63 -39.36 -51.90
CA ASN A 406 -11.99 -40.48 -52.58
C ASN A 406 -10.62 -40.07 -53.17
N ASP A 407 -9.81 -41.07 -53.56
CA ASP A 407 -8.48 -40.86 -54.10
C ASP A 407 -8.45 -40.00 -55.38
N ALA A 408 -9.50 -40.00 -56.23
CA ALA A 408 -9.54 -39.18 -57.43
C ALA A 408 -9.67 -37.68 -57.09
N ASP A 409 -10.50 -37.34 -56.11
CA ASP A 409 -10.70 -35.99 -55.62
C ASP A 409 -9.44 -35.45 -54.94
N LEU A 410 -8.80 -36.28 -54.11
CA LEU A 410 -7.53 -35.91 -53.44
C LEU A 410 -6.41 -35.68 -54.48
N ARG A 411 -6.32 -36.53 -55.54
CA ARG A 411 -5.39 -36.28 -56.67
C ARG A 411 -5.68 -34.96 -57.36
N LYS A 412 -6.96 -34.59 -57.52
CA LYS A 412 -7.35 -33.31 -58.12
C LYS A 412 -6.85 -32.14 -57.28
N ILE A 413 -7.04 -32.16 -55.96
CA ILE A 413 -6.53 -31.15 -55.03
C ILE A 413 -5.01 -31.02 -55.15
N VAL A 414 -4.28 -32.15 -55.00
CA VAL A 414 -2.81 -32.18 -55.10
C VAL A 414 -2.34 -31.67 -56.47
N LYS A 415 -3.03 -32.03 -57.56
CA LYS A 415 -2.71 -31.53 -58.89
C LYS A 415 -2.88 -30.01 -59.00
N GLN A 416 -3.97 -29.42 -58.46
CA GLN A 416 -4.17 -27.97 -58.44
C GLN A 416 -3.07 -27.26 -57.70
N VAL A 417 -2.65 -27.77 -56.53
CA VAL A 417 -1.54 -27.23 -55.73
C VAL A 417 -0.20 -27.35 -56.46
N LYS A 418 0.05 -28.50 -57.12
CA LYS A 418 1.23 -28.74 -57.94
C LYS A 418 1.32 -27.82 -59.15
N ASP A 419 0.20 -27.65 -59.87
CA ASP A 419 0.10 -26.73 -61.01
C ASP A 419 0.28 -25.25 -60.59
N ALA A 420 -0.07 -24.94 -59.35
CA ALA A 420 0.22 -23.66 -58.72
C ALA A 420 1.70 -23.47 -58.36
N GLY A 421 2.52 -24.54 -58.37
CA GLY A 421 3.92 -24.51 -57.95
C GLY A 421 4.12 -24.34 -56.45
N LEU A 422 3.14 -24.84 -55.67
CA LEU A 422 3.08 -24.65 -54.19
C LEU A 422 3.15 -25.97 -53.42
N LEU A 423 3.31 -27.13 -54.10
CA LEU A 423 3.14 -28.43 -53.46
C LEU A 423 4.17 -28.65 -52.31
N ASN A 424 5.39 -28.17 -52.47
CA ASN A 424 6.43 -28.32 -51.43
C ASN A 424 6.22 -27.42 -50.21
N GLU A 425 5.37 -26.39 -50.33
CA GLU A 425 5.10 -25.37 -49.28
C GLU A 425 3.77 -25.63 -48.60
N THR A 426 2.90 -26.52 -49.14
CA THR A 426 1.53 -26.70 -48.68
C THR A 426 1.42 -27.72 -47.57
N TYR A 427 0.79 -27.32 -46.48
CA TYR A 427 0.29 -28.22 -45.44
C TYR A 427 -1.15 -28.65 -45.78
N PHE A 428 -1.40 -29.96 -45.79
CA PHE A 428 -2.75 -30.51 -45.87
C PHE A 428 -3.22 -30.95 -44.51
N ILE A 429 -4.37 -30.48 -44.11
CA ILE A 429 -4.95 -30.75 -42.82
C ILE A 429 -6.35 -31.33 -42.97
N SER A 430 -6.75 -32.26 -42.14
CA SER A 430 -8.07 -32.88 -42.16
C SER A 430 -8.45 -33.52 -40.83
N VAL A 431 -9.76 -33.52 -40.52
CA VAL A 431 -10.34 -34.32 -39.43
C VAL A 431 -10.44 -35.81 -39.82
N HIS A 432 -10.42 -36.12 -41.13
CA HIS A 432 -10.53 -37.48 -41.64
C HIS A 432 -9.15 -38.12 -41.82
N GLN A 433 -8.85 -39.09 -40.99
CA GLN A 433 -7.58 -39.85 -41.03
C GLN A 433 -7.39 -40.55 -42.40
N SER A 434 -8.49 -41.02 -43.04
CA SER A 434 -8.49 -41.62 -44.36
C SER A 434 -7.94 -40.69 -45.44
N ASN A 435 -8.29 -39.39 -45.41
CA ASN A 435 -7.75 -38.40 -46.36
C ASN A 435 -6.23 -38.28 -46.23
N LEU A 436 -5.73 -38.17 -44.97
CA LEU A 436 -4.29 -38.01 -44.69
C LEU A 436 -3.48 -39.24 -45.11
N LEU A 437 -3.98 -40.44 -44.86
CA LEU A 437 -3.34 -41.68 -45.29
C LEU A 437 -3.36 -41.85 -46.82
N SER A 438 -4.41 -41.38 -47.52
CA SER A 438 -4.46 -41.37 -48.97
C SER A 438 -3.51 -40.31 -49.56
N LEU A 439 -3.47 -39.09 -49.02
CA LEU A 439 -2.53 -38.03 -49.40
C LEU A 439 -1.07 -38.48 -49.25
N GLN A 440 -0.72 -39.18 -48.18
CA GLN A 440 0.60 -39.70 -47.93
C GLN A 440 1.13 -40.61 -49.03
N ARG A 441 0.25 -41.30 -49.75
CA ARG A 441 0.56 -42.20 -50.86
C ARG A 441 0.65 -41.49 -52.23
N LEU A 442 0.32 -40.20 -52.30
CA LEU A 442 0.38 -39.45 -53.55
C LEU A 442 1.78 -38.89 -53.81
N ASP A 443 2.19 -38.98 -55.06
CA ASP A 443 3.53 -38.54 -55.49
C ASP A 443 3.73 -37.04 -55.30
N GLY A 444 4.84 -36.69 -54.62
CA GLY A 444 5.25 -35.33 -54.34
C GLY A 444 4.62 -34.72 -53.05
N VAL A 445 3.73 -35.42 -52.38
CA VAL A 445 3.20 -34.94 -51.06
C VAL A 445 4.24 -35.24 -49.98
N ASN A 446 4.62 -34.22 -49.24
CA ASN A 446 5.53 -34.34 -48.11
C ASN A 446 4.76 -34.73 -46.85
N THR A 447 5.06 -35.88 -46.27
CA THR A 447 4.41 -36.40 -45.07
C THR A 447 4.59 -35.48 -43.83
N SER A 448 5.68 -34.72 -43.77
CA SER A 448 5.94 -33.73 -42.69
C SER A 448 5.08 -32.47 -42.80
N GLN A 449 4.20 -32.38 -43.80
CA GLN A 449 3.24 -31.31 -44.05
C GLN A 449 1.80 -31.82 -43.98
N LEU A 450 1.57 -33.01 -43.39
CA LEU A 450 0.23 -33.55 -43.13
C LEU A 450 -0.10 -33.35 -41.64
N GLN A 451 -1.27 -32.77 -41.35
CA GLN A 451 -1.72 -32.54 -39.99
C GLN A 451 -3.10 -33.12 -39.73
N TYR A 452 -3.23 -33.87 -38.62
CA TYR A 452 -4.51 -34.42 -38.18
C TYR A 452 -5.22 -33.42 -37.27
N VAL A 453 -6.38 -32.92 -37.71
CA VAL A 453 -7.23 -32.03 -36.90
C VAL A 453 -7.98 -32.85 -35.86
N TYR A 454 -7.72 -32.61 -34.61
CA TYR A 454 -8.34 -33.34 -33.50
C TYR A 454 -9.15 -32.41 -32.60
N GLY A 455 -10.37 -32.82 -32.28
CA GLY A 455 -11.26 -32.11 -31.37
C GLY A 455 -12.16 -31.05 -32.01
N ALA A 456 -12.25 -31.03 -33.33
CA ALA A 456 -13.19 -30.16 -34.06
C ALA A 456 -14.63 -30.71 -34.06
N GLU A 457 -14.81 -32.03 -34.17
CA GLU A 457 -16.12 -32.66 -34.37
C GLU A 457 -17.00 -32.72 -33.12
N ASP A 458 -16.41 -32.75 -31.91
CA ASP A 458 -17.18 -32.91 -30.67
C ASP A 458 -16.70 -31.94 -29.59
N PHE A 459 -16.99 -30.66 -29.79
CA PHE A 459 -16.49 -29.55 -28.98
C PHE A 459 -16.79 -29.69 -27.48
N ASN A 460 -17.90 -30.34 -27.12
CA ASN A 460 -18.37 -30.47 -25.75
C ASN A 460 -17.93 -31.77 -25.08
N LYS A 461 -17.51 -32.79 -25.81
CA LYS A 461 -17.15 -34.11 -25.28
C LYS A 461 -15.64 -34.35 -25.24
N THR A 462 -14.87 -33.74 -26.15
CA THR A 462 -13.41 -33.91 -26.18
C THR A 462 -12.75 -32.98 -25.18
N THR A 463 -12.17 -33.55 -24.15
CA THR A 463 -11.54 -32.83 -23.03
C THR A 463 -10.01 -32.89 -23.00
N SER A 464 -9.42 -33.81 -23.77
CA SER A 464 -7.95 -33.98 -23.88
C SER A 464 -7.57 -34.72 -25.15
N VAL A 465 -6.34 -34.56 -25.60
CA VAL A 465 -5.73 -35.44 -26.61
C VAL A 465 -5.49 -36.80 -25.96
N THR A 466 -5.98 -37.87 -26.58
CA THR A 466 -5.79 -39.22 -26.05
C THR A 466 -4.45 -39.82 -26.46
N SER A 467 -3.91 -40.77 -25.67
CA SER A 467 -2.68 -41.47 -26.04
C SER A 467 -2.79 -42.18 -27.38
N SER A 468 -3.96 -42.73 -27.72
CA SER A 468 -4.20 -43.37 -29.03
C SER A 468 -4.08 -42.41 -30.21
N VAL A 469 -4.50 -41.16 -30.06
CA VAL A 469 -4.31 -40.11 -31.08
C VAL A 469 -2.82 -39.78 -31.26
N ILE A 470 -2.10 -39.62 -30.16
CA ILE A 470 -0.64 -39.36 -30.20
C ILE A 470 0.09 -40.53 -30.87
N ASP A 471 -0.24 -41.77 -30.47
CA ASP A 471 0.35 -42.98 -31.05
C ASP A 471 0.04 -43.10 -32.55
N TRP A 472 -1.18 -42.75 -32.96
CA TRP A 472 -1.57 -42.73 -34.38
C TRP A 472 -0.74 -41.69 -35.16
N CYS A 473 -0.61 -40.47 -34.67
CA CYS A 473 0.19 -39.41 -35.29
C CYS A 473 1.65 -39.84 -35.47
N ILE A 474 2.24 -40.43 -34.42
CA ILE A 474 3.62 -40.92 -34.42
C ILE A 474 3.80 -42.07 -35.44
N SER A 475 2.91 -43.07 -35.38
CA SER A 475 3.01 -44.29 -36.24
C SER A 475 2.84 -43.97 -37.73
N ASN A 476 2.01 -42.96 -38.06
CA ASN A 476 1.77 -42.57 -39.44
C ASN A 476 2.62 -41.38 -39.90
N GLN A 477 3.53 -40.86 -39.03
CA GLN A 477 4.39 -39.70 -39.34
C GLN A 477 3.60 -38.43 -39.72
N ILE A 478 2.42 -38.22 -39.11
CA ILE A 478 1.53 -37.10 -39.32
C ILE A 478 1.54 -36.20 -38.10
N ASP A 479 1.58 -34.89 -38.29
CA ASP A 479 1.61 -33.90 -37.23
C ASP A 479 0.21 -33.73 -36.61
N LEU A 480 0.16 -33.16 -35.40
CA LEU A 480 -1.10 -32.92 -34.69
C LEU A 480 -1.52 -31.45 -34.84
N ASP A 481 -2.75 -31.23 -35.22
CA ASP A 481 -3.45 -29.94 -35.19
C ASP A 481 -4.64 -30.03 -34.23
N THR A 482 -4.68 -29.24 -33.16
CA THR A 482 -5.69 -29.45 -32.11
C THR A 482 -6.08 -28.17 -31.37
N ARG A 483 -7.26 -28.21 -30.73
CA ARG A 483 -7.65 -27.09 -29.85
C ARG A 483 -6.62 -26.88 -28.74
N GLN A 484 -6.25 -25.61 -28.53
CA GLN A 484 -5.28 -25.18 -27.53
C GLN A 484 -5.55 -25.66 -26.10
N SER A 485 -6.80 -26.03 -25.79
CA SER A 485 -7.21 -26.48 -24.46
C SER A 485 -7.05 -27.97 -24.23
N LEU A 486 -6.76 -28.75 -25.27
CA LEU A 486 -6.74 -30.23 -25.22
C LEU A 486 -5.35 -30.79 -25.00
N VAL A 487 -4.29 -30.06 -25.35
CA VAL A 487 -2.90 -30.53 -25.36
C VAL A 487 -2.17 -30.14 -24.06
N THR A 488 -1.34 -31.04 -23.57
CA THR A 488 -0.45 -30.81 -22.44
C THR A 488 1.02 -30.75 -22.87
N ALA A 489 1.90 -30.23 -22.00
CA ALA A 489 3.35 -30.22 -22.25
C ALA A 489 3.93 -31.63 -22.46
N SER A 490 3.36 -32.66 -21.81
CA SER A 490 3.74 -34.06 -22.00
C SER A 490 3.38 -34.58 -23.39
N ASP A 491 2.21 -34.17 -23.92
CA ASP A 491 1.76 -34.59 -25.25
C ASP A 491 2.65 -33.97 -26.33
N VAL A 492 2.93 -32.67 -26.21
CA VAL A 492 3.83 -31.95 -27.11
C VAL A 492 5.23 -32.58 -27.09
N TYR A 493 5.77 -32.85 -25.91
CA TYR A 493 7.09 -33.48 -25.77
C TYR A 493 7.15 -34.87 -26.44
N ARG A 494 6.10 -35.71 -26.28
CA ARG A 494 6.03 -37.04 -26.92
C ARG A 494 6.05 -36.92 -28.43
N LEU A 495 5.23 -36.03 -29.00
CA LEU A 495 5.15 -35.83 -30.46
C LEU A 495 6.47 -35.30 -31.01
N GLN A 496 7.07 -34.26 -30.39
CA GLN A 496 8.34 -33.66 -30.83
C GLN A 496 9.53 -34.64 -30.72
N THR A 497 9.57 -35.46 -29.67
CA THR A 497 10.61 -36.50 -29.53
C THR A 497 10.53 -37.54 -30.65
N ALA A 498 9.31 -37.75 -31.21
CA ALA A 498 9.12 -38.61 -32.39
C ALA A 498 9.26 -37.84 -33.74
N GLY A 499 9.68 -36.57 -33.71
CA GLY A 499 9.85 -35.74 -34.89
C GLY A 499 8.55 -35.19 -35.47
N ARG A 500 7.50 -35.10 -34.67
CA ARG A 500 6.19 -34.55 -35.06
C ARG A 500 6.04 -33.13 -34.54
N GLN A 501 5.31 -32.28 -35.28
CA GLN A 501 5.00 -30.92 -34.88
C GLN A 501 3.59 -30.85 -34.29
N VAL A 502 3.34 -29.83 -33.47
CA VAL A 502 2.05 -29.55 -32.88
C VAL A 502 1.60 -28.14 -33.24
N ASN A 503 0.49 -28.05 -33.96
CA ASN A 503 -0.26 -26.82 -34.22
C ASN A 503 -1.43 -26.71 -33.23
N VAL A 504 -1.75 -25.50 -32.80
CA VAL A 504 -2.89 -25.27 -31.90
C VAL A 504 -3.77 -24.12 -32.36
N TRP A 505 -5.11 -24.31 -32.26
CA TRP A 505 -6.13 -23.34 -32.66
C TRP A 505 -7.26 -23.19 -31.62
N THR A 506 -8.06 -22.11 -31.61
CA THR A 506 -7.74 -20.79 -32.16
C THR A 506 -7.17 -19.97 -31.02
N VAL A 507 -6.08 -19.28 -31.23
CA VAL A 507 -5.39 -18.54 -30.19
C VAL A 507 -5.38 -17.05 -30.55
N ASN A 508 -6.20 -16.25 -29.87
CA ASN A 508 -6.46 -14.87 -30.24
C ASN A 508 -5.90 -13.84 -29.24
N THR A 509 -5.10 -14.26 -28.23
CA THR A 509 -4.46 -13.35 -27.28
C THR A 509 -2.98 -13.66 -27.12
N ILE A 510 -2.17 -12.61 -26.93
CA ILE A 510 -0.72 -12.75 -26.74
C ILE A 510 -0.37 -13.50 -25.46
N GLU A 511 -1.17 -13.35 -24.39
CA GLU A 511 -0.95 -14.04 -23.12
C GLU A 511 -1.08 -15.56 -23.29
N LYS A 512 -2.11 -15.99 -24.02
CA LYS A 512 -2.32 -17.41 -24.28
C LYS A 512 -1.25 -17.98 -25.21
N ALA A 513 -0.90 -17.25 -26.26
CA ALA A 513 0.18 -17.63 -27.18
C ALA A 513 1.51 -17.74 -26.44
N TYR A 514 1.83 -16.77 -25.57
CA TYR A 514 3.04 -16.79 -24.74
C TYR A 514 3.11 -18.05 -23.87
N ASP A 515 2.01 -18.42 -23.23
CA ASP A 515 1.92 -19.63 -22.40
C ASP A 515 2.10 -20.91 -23.23
N LEU A 516 1.47 -20.99 -24.38
CA LEU A 516 1.58 -22.15 -25.29
C LEU A 516 3.00 -22.33 -25.83
N VAL A 517 3.66 -21.23 -26.22
CA VAL A 517 5.03 -21.27 -26.73
C VAL A 517 6.05 -21.54 -25.60
N ASN A 518 5.97 -20.82 -24.50
CA ASN A 518 7.03 -20.84 -23.47
C ASN A 518 6.85 -21.91 -22.39
N LYS A 519 5.61 -22.44 -22.21
CA LYS A 519 5.35 -23.50 -21.22
C LYS A 519 5.08 -24.85 -21.85
N LEU A 520 4.40 -24.87 -23.01
CA LEU A 520 4.06 -26.11 -23.70
C LEU A 520 4.97 -26.40 -24.89
N HIS A 521 5.68 -25.37 -25.42
CA HIS A 521 6.60 -25.48 -26.55
C HIS A 521 5.95 -25.93 -27.86
N VAL A 522 4.71 -25.48 -28.13
CA VAL A 522 4.02 -25.77 -29.40
C VAL A 522 4.79 -25.19 -30.59
N ASP A 523 4.71 -25.87 -31.75
CA ASP A 523 5.47 -25.49 -32.93
C ASP A 523 4.78 -24.41 -33.76
N MET A 524 3.45 -24.43 -33.82
CA MET A 524 2.62 -23.54 -34.65
C MET A 524 1.41 -23.06 -33.86
N ILE A 525 0.93 -21.88 -34.22
CA ILE A 525 -0.28 -21.27 -33.66
C ILE A 525 -1.18 -20.76 -34.80
N THR A 526 -2.38 -21.29 -34.85
CA THR A 526 -3.45 -20.79 -35.76
C THR A 526 -4.28 -19.74 -35.01
N THR A 527 -4.40 -18.54 -35.61
CA THR A 527 -4.94 -17.34 -34.97
C THR A 527 -5.69 -16.46 -35.97
N GLU A 528 -6.65 -15.69 -35.47
CA GLU A 528 -7.40 -14.68 -36.26
C GLU A 528 -6.71 -13.30 -36.20
N TYR A 529 -5.67 -13.13 -35.36
CA TYR A 529 -4.99 -11.86 -35.08
C TYR A 529 -3.50 -11.96 -35.30
N MET A 530 -2.86 -10.86 -35.70
CA MET A 530 -1.40 -10.76 -35.64
C MET A 530 -0.94 -10.50 -34.21
N LEU A 531 -0.47 -11.55 -33.52
CA LEU A 531 -0.19 -11.54 -32.07
C LEU A 531 1.12 -10.81 -31.67
N ASN A 532 1.98 -10.46 -32.62
CA ASN A 532 3.26 -9.78 -32.36
C ASN A 532 3.24 -8.27 -32.63
N THR A 533 2.13 -7.73 -33.12
CA THR A 533 1.99 -6.30 -33.38
C THR A 533 1.47 -5.57 -32.15
N GLU A 534 2.05 -4.40 -31.81
CA GLU A 534 1.38 -3.48 -30.89
C GLU A 534 0.02 -3.09 -31.48
N PRO A 535 -1.02 -2.99 -30.63
CA PRO A 535 -2.33 -2.57 -31.09
C PRO A 535 -2.32 -1.16 -31.69
#